data_5cc01ab6afa691ac581a377dcd06aa43
#
_entry.id   5cc01ab6afa691ac581a377dcd06aa43
#
_cell.length_a   1.000
_cell.length_b   1.000
_cell.length_c   1.000
_cell.angle_alpha   90.00
_cell.angle_beta   90.00
_cell.angle_gamma   90.00
#
_symmetry.space_group_name_H-M   'P 1'
#
loop_
_entity.id
_entity.type
_entity.pdbx_description
1 polymer ?
#
loop_
_entity_poly.entity_id
_entity_poly.type
_entity_poly.pdbx_seq_one_letter_code
_entity_poly.pdbx_strand_id
1 'polypeptide(L)'
;MSYTRLTNDGENDNDANKSGILREAISTHANRVQSLIFQLQTNVSTFKRLVDQLGTARDTKDQRAKLHKLRESIGQMAKESSVLVKKLARLVTDLVHEEQDQEYEYEAGEDEDDAESLAERHKKLVKDLHATLKDFQRAQRACAERESTFLPQKEIGNEAAKSKKKGYGATGGKNNNNSAAADVAM
;
A
#
# COMPACT_ATOMS: atom_id res chain seq x y z
N MET A 1 21.17 11.36 -69.67
CA MET A 1 21.18 11.99 -68.35
C MET A 1 20.42 11.07 -67.39
N SER A 2 21.16 10.31 -66.57
CA SER A 2 20.58 9.35 -65.62
C SER A 2 20.32 10.06 -64.32
N TYR A 3 19.06 10.16 -63.94
CA TYR A 3 18.68 10.65 -62.62
C TYR A 3 18.86 9.51 -61.60
N THR A 4 19.88 9.62 -60.78
CA THR A 4 20.06 8.77 -59.60
C THR A 4 19.05 9.21 -58.55
N ARG A 5 18.07 8.39 -58.31
CA ARG A 5 17.09 8.55 -57.21
C ARG A 5 17.85 8.29 -55.92
N LEU A 6 18.13 9.35 -55.16
CA LEU A 6 18.62 9.23 -53.79
C LEU A 6 17.46 8.69 -52.95
N THR A 7 17.51 7.42 -52.60
CA THR A 7 16.60 6.82 -51.62
C THR A 7 17.06 7.27 -50.24
N ASN A 8 16.15 7.89 -49.52
CA ASN A 8 16.37 8.39 -48.17
C ASN A 8 16.13 7.23 -47.16
N ASP A 9 17.01 6.21 -47.25
CA ASP A 9 16.84 4.97 -46.47
C ASP A 9 17.28 5.10 -44.99
N GLY A 10 17.88 6.24 -44.61
CA GLY A 10 18.44 6.42 -43.27
C GLY A 10 17.49 7.00 -42.21
N GLU A 11 16.38 7.61 -42.62
CA GLU A 11 15.40 8.20 -41.64
C GLU A 11 14.41 7.15 -41.12
N ASN A 12 14.05 6.15 -41.89
CA ASN A 12 13.07 5.15 -41.56
C ASN A 12 13.54 4.15 -40.47
N ASP A 13 14.83 3.82 -40.42
CA ASP A 13 15.40 2.92 -39.42
C ASP A 13 15.43 3.53 -37.99
N ASN A 14 15.56 4.86 -37.89
CA ASN A 14 15.58 5.55 -36.58
C ASN A 14 14.18 5.67 -35.98
N ASP A 15 13.15 5.84 -36.78
CA ASP A 15 11.78 6.01 -36.33
C ASP A 15 11.17 4.67 -35.90
N ALA A 16 11.41 3.60 -36.63
CA ALA A 16 11.02 2.25 -36.24
C ALA A 16 11.65 1.81 -34.88
N ASN A 17 12.94 2.16 -34.69
CA ASN A 17 13.63 1.89 -33.42
C ASN A 17 13.05 2.71 -32.24
N LYS A 18 12.63 3.94 -32.46
CA LYS A 18 12.05 4.83 -31.47
C LYS A 18 10.68 4.33 -30.99
N SER A 19 9.80 3.93 -31.90
CA SER A 19 8.50 3.33 -31.56
C SER A 19 8.65 2.04 -30.75
N GLY A 20 9.61 1.17 -31.12
CA GLY A 20 9.92 -0.05 -30.36
C GLY A 20 10.35 0.24 -28.92
N ILE A 21 11.24 1.22 -28.72
CA ILE A 21 11.69 1.64 -27.39
C ILE A 21 10.52 2.20 -26.56
N LEU A 22 9.62 2.98 -27.18
CA LEU A 22 8.44 3.51 -26.50
C LEU A 22 7.48 2.41 -26.05
N ARG A 23 7.19 1.42 -26.91
CA ARG A 23 6.33 0.28 -26.57
C ARG A 23 6.89 -0.53 -25.41
N GLU A 24 8.19 -0.82 -25.41
CA GLU A 24 8.85 -1.51 -24.30
C GLU A 24 8.77 -0.70 -22.97
N ALA A 25 9.01 0.61 -23.05
CA ALA A 25 8.91 1.50 -21.90
C ALA A 25 7.47 1.54 -21.35
N ILE A 26 6.46 1.62 -22.23
CA ILE A 26 5.04 1.59 -21.87
C ILE A 26 4.70 0.27 -21.18
N SER A 27 5.07 -0.86 -21.78
CA SER A 27 4.81 -2.20 -21.23
C SER A 27 5.43 -2.36 -19.83
N THR A 28 6.70 -1.96 -19.67
CA THR A 28 7.40 -1.98 -18.38
C THR A 28 6.70 -1.12 -17.33
N HIS A 29 6.29 0.10 -17.67
CA HIS A 29 5.57 0.99 -16.75
C HIS A 29 4.18 0.47 -16.43
N ALA A 30 3.46 -0.09 -17.41
CA ALA A 30 2.14 -0.68 -17.22
C ALA A 30 2.20 -1.88 -16.24
N ASN A 31 3.19 -2.76 -16.41
CA ASN A 31 3.44 -3.90 -15.50
C ASN A 31 3.73 -3.41 -14.07
N ARG A 32 4.52 -2.36 -13.91
CA ARG A 32 4.80 -1.76 -12.60
C ARG A 32 3.56 -1.19 -11.95
N VAL A 33 2.75 -0.43 -12.70
CA VAL A 33 1.47 0.13 -12.21
C VAL A 33 0.52 -0.98 -11.82
N GLN A 34 0.39 -2.02 -12.62
CA GLN A 34 -0.47 -3.17 -12.33
C GLN A 34 -0.08 -3.87 -11.02
N SER A 35 1.22 -4.09 -10.81
CA SER A 35 1.75 -4.65 -9.56
C SER A 35 1.41 -3.78 -8.34
N LEU A 36 1.58 -2.46 -8.45
CA LEU A 36 1.23 -1.52 -7.39
C LEU A 36 -0.27 -1.49 -7.08
N ILE A 37 -1.13 -1.54 -8.11
CA ILE A 37 -2.58 -1.60 -7.93
C ILE A 37 -2.97 -2.87 -7.17
N PHE A 38 -2.38 -4.02 -7.52
CA PHE A 38 -2.63 -5.28 -6.81
C PHE A 38 -2.20 -5.21 -5.34
N GLN A 39 -1.03 -4.63 -5.05
CA GLN A 39 -0.57 -4.42 -3.68
C GLN A 39 -1.50 -3.46 -2.91
N LEU A 40 -1.95 -2.38 -3.55
CA LEU A 40 -2.92 -1.44 -2.98
C LEU A 40 -4.23 -2.14 -2.63
N GLN A 41 -4.79 -2.94 -3.53
CA GLN A 41 -6.03 -3.70 -3.30
C GLN A 41 -5.91 -4.64 -2.10
N THR A 42 -4.79 -5.35 -1.99
CA THR A 42 -4.49 -6.25 -0.87
C THR A 42 -4.40 -5.48 0.44
N ASN A 43 -3.69 -4.35 0.44
CA ASN A 43 -3.52 -3.52 1.62
C ASN A 43 -4.82 -2.82 2.04
N VAL A 44 -5.62 -2.34 1.08
CA VAL A 44 -6.95 -1.76 1.35
C VAL A 44 -7.90 -2.81 1.94
N SER A 45 -7.87 -4.05 1.43
CA SER A 45 -8.67 -5.15 1.99
C SER A 45 -8.25 -5.48 3.42
N THR A 46 -6.94 -5.50 3.69
CA THR A 46 -6.41 -5.69 5.04
C THR A 46 -6.79 -4.53 5.96
N PHE A 47 -6.71 -3.29 5.47
CA PHE A 47 -7.12 -2.09 6.21
C PHE A 47 -8.60 -2.14 6.59
N LYS A 48 -9.50 -2.48 5.66
CA LYS A 48 -10.93 -2.66 5.93
C LYS A 48 -11.15 -3.66 7.07
N ARG A 49 -10.49 -4.84 7.00
CA ARG A 49 -10.61 -5.86 8.03
C ARG A 49 -10.14 -5.39 9.41
N LEU A 50 -9.06 -4.58 9.48
CA LEU A 50 -8.60 -3.99 10.74
C LEU A 50 -9.58 -2.94 11.26
N VAL A 51 -10.16 -2.12 10.37
CA VAL A 51 -11.21 -1.15 10.73
C VAL A 51 -12.42 -1.86 11.34
N ASP A 52 -12.83 -3.02 10.79
CA ASP A 52 -13.97 -3.77 11.31
C ASP A 52 -13.74 -4.34 12.73
N GLN A 53 -12.49 -4.44 13.14
CA GLN A 53 -12.12 -4.90 14.49
C GLN A 53 -12.10 -3.78 15.53
N LEU A 54 -12.15 -2.50 15.12
CA LEU A 54 -12.23 -1.37 16.05
C LEU A 54 -13.52 -1.43 16.87
N GLY A 55 -13.41 -1.22 18.18
CA GLY A 55 -14.51 -1.31 19.14
C GLY A 55 -14.91 -2.73 19.52
N THR A 56 -14.21 -3.77 19.03
CA THR A 56 -14.41 -5.16 19.44
C THR A 56 -13.37 -5.59 20.49
N ALA A 57 -13.49 -6.81 21.03
CA ALA A 57 -12.50 -7.38 21.93
C ALA A 57 -11.08 -7.50 21.34
N ARG A 58 -10.93 -7.33 20.01
CA ARG A 58 -9.65 -7.35 19.31
C ARG A 58 -9.02 -5.96 19.13
N ASP A 59 -9.71 -4.90 19.56
CA ASP A 59 -9.22 -3.52 19.46
C ASP A 59 -8.14 -3.25 20.50
N THR A 60 -6.90 -3.51 20.15
CA THR A 60 -5.72 -3.29 20.98
C THR A 60 -4.89 -2.11 20.48
N LYS A 61 -4.01 -1.57 21.33
CA LYS A 61 -3.06 -0.51 20.93
C LYS A 61 -2.19 -0.95 19.77
N ASP A 62 -1.70 -2.21 19.76
CA ASP A 62 -0.89 -2.76 18.69
C ASP A 62 -1.64 -2.84 17.36
N GLN A 63 -2.94 -3.18 17.45
CA GLN A 63 -3.79 -3.22 16.27
C GLN A 63 -4.03 -1.83 15.69
N ARG A 64 -4.27 -0.84 16.53
CA ARG A 64 -4.38 0.57 16.09
C ARG A 64 -3.07 1.09 15.51
N ALA A 65 -1.93 0.71 16.08
CA ALA A 65 -0.62 1.05 15.52
C ALA A 65 -0.39 0.41 14.13
N LYS A 66 -0.79 -0.86 13.94
CA LYS A 66 -0.76 -1.52 12.62
C LYS A 66 -1.67 -0.84 11.62
N LEU A 67 -2.87 -0.46 12.03
CA LEU A 67 -3.84 0.27 11.20
C LEU A 67 -3.25 1.61 10.71
N HIS A 68 -2.61 2.36 11.62
CA HIS A 68 -1.96 3.64 11.28
C HIS A 68 -0.82 3.45 10.25
N LYS A 69 0.09 2.50 10.50
CA LYS A 69 1.20 2.18 9.57
C LYS A 69 0.68 1.76 8.20
N LEU A 70 -0.38 0.95 8.18
CA LEU A 70 -0.97 0.49 6.93
C LEU A 70 -1.64 1.64 6.15
N ARG A 71 -2.33 2.57 6.85
CA ARG A 71 -2.89 3.80 6.26
C ARG A 71 -1.81 4.64 5.58
N GLU A 72 -0.68 4.83 6.25
CA GLU A 72 0.46 5.58 5.72
C GLU A 72 1.06 4.90 4.49
N SER A 73 1.31 3.58 4.57
CA SER A 73 1.84 2.78 3.46
C SER A 73 0.93 2.84 2.23
N ILE A 74 -0.38 2.69 2.40
CA ILE A 74 -1.36 2.82 1.31
C ILE A 74 -1.29 4.23 0.70
N GLY A 75 -1.18 5.26 1.52
CA GLY A 75 -1.05 6.65 1.05
C GLY A 75 0.20 6.89 0.20
N GLN A 76 1.33 6.30 0.56
CA GLN A 76 2.57 6.38 -0.21
C GLN A 76 2.45 5.63 -1.54
N MET A 77 1.95 4.39 -1.53
CA MET A 77 1.73 3.62 -2.75
C MET A 77 0.72 4.27 -3.70
N ALA A 78 -0.32 4.92 -3.17
CA ALA A 78 -1.29 5.67 -3.96
C ALA A 78 -0.64 6.85 -4.69
N LYS A 79 0.26 7.59 -4.03
CA LYS A 79 1.03 8.67 -4.65
C LYS A 79 1.95 8.14 -5.75
N GLU A 80 2.72 7.08 -5.46
CA GLU A 80 3.60 6.44 -6.44
C GLU A 80 2.82 5.97 -7.67
N SER A 81 1.72 5.25 -7.47
CA SER A 81 0.87 4.78 -8.56
C SER A 81 0.33 5.93 -9.41
N SER A 82 -0.10 7.04 -8.78
CA SER A 82 -0.62 8.20 -9.50
C SER A 82 0.44 8.89 -10.36
N VAL A 83 1.69 8.94 -9.89
CA VAL A 83 2.81 9.49 -10.67
C VAL A 83 3.13 8.61 -11.86
N LEU A 84 3.18 7.29 -11.66
CA LEU A 84 3.47 6.33 -12.73
C LEU A 84 2.37 6.28 -13.79
N VAL A 85 1.10 6.34 -13.40
CA VAL A 85 -0.03 6.42 -14.33
C VAL A 85 0.04 7.66 -15.19
N LYS A 86 0.40 8.83 -14.62
CA LYS A 86 0.58 10.06 -15.40
C LYS A 86 1.75 9.96 -16.37
N LYS A 87 2.87 9.31 -15.97
CA LYS A 87 4.00 9.06 -16.84
C LYS A 87 3.60 8.13 -17.99
N LEU A 88 2.88 7.05 -17.67
CA LEU A 88 2.37 6.10 -18.65
C LEU A 88 1.44 6.79 -19.67
N ALA A 89 0.56 7.70 -19.22
CA ALA A 89 -0.31 8.47 -20.10
C ALA A 89 0.47 9.28 -21.15
N ARG A 90 1.57 9.92 -20.74
CA ARG A 90 2.42 10.69 -21.66
C ARG A 90 3.07 9.78 -22.71
N LEU A 91 3.66 8.67 -22.27
CA LEU A 91 4.31 7.72 -23.18
C LEU A 91 3.33 7.15 -24.22
N VAL A 92 2.10 6.82 -23.79
CA VAL A 92 1.04 6.35 -24.69
C VAL A 92 0.63 7.44 -25.67
N THR A 93 0.51 8.70 -25.23
CA THR A 93 0.20 9.83 -26.11
C THR A 93 1.31 10.04 -27.14
N ASP A 94 2.58 9.98 -26.71
CA ASP A 94 3.73 10.14 -27.58
C ASP A 94 3.76 9.04 -28.67
N LEU A 95 3.46 7.77 -28.29
CA LEU A 95 3.39 6.66 -29.22
C LEU A 95 2.25 6.84 -30.26
N VAL A 96 1.06 7.22 -29.82
CA VAL A 96 -0.10 7.45 -30.70
C VAL A 96 0.21 8.56 -31.71
N HIS A 97 0.90 9.64 -31.30
CA HIS A 97 1.32 10.70 -32.23
C HIS A 97 2.33 10.19 -33.24
N GLU A 98 3.30 9.41 -32.85
CA GLU A 98 4.29 8.85 -33.78
C GLU A 98 3.66 7.92 -34.82
N GLU A 99 2.69 7.11 -34.44
CA GLU A 99 1.97 6.22 -35.38
C GLU A 99 1.05 7.00 -36.32
N GLN A 100 0.48 8.15 -35.91
CA GLN A 100 -0.35 8.99 -36.76
C GLN A 100 0.45 9.78 -37.80
N ASP A 101 1.69 10.15 -37.48
CA ASP A 101 2.57 10.88 -38.40
C ASP A 101 3.18 9.94 -39.46
N GLN A 102 3.17 8.63 -39.25
CA GLN A 102 3.61 7.62 -40.19
C GLN A 102 2.43 7.18 -41.07
N GLU A 103 2.07 8.00 -42.05
CA GLU A 103 1.02 7.74 -43.07
C GLU A 103 1.45 6.65 -44.08
N TYR A 104 2.01 5.53 -43.62
CA TYR A 104 2.40 4.41 -44.48
C TYR A 104 1.84 3.09 -43.95
N GLU A 105 1.07 2.48 -44.83
CA GLU A 105 0.62 1.11 -45.00
C GLU A 105 1.51 0.09 -44.23
N TYR A 106 1.26 -0.02 -42.92
CA TYR A 106 1.79 -1.11 -42.11
C TYR A 106 0.72 -2.18 -42.06
N GLU A 107 0.95 -3.31 -42.74
CA GLU A 107 0.19 -4.52 -42.48
C GLU A 107 0.34 -4.81 -40.98
N ALA A 108 -0.74 -4.64 -40.23
CA ALA A 108 -0.78 -4.93 -38.82
C ALA A 108 -0.43 -6.41 -38.61
N GLY A 109 0.81 -6.66 -38.23
CA GLY A 109 1.18 -7.94 -37.63
C GLY A 109 0.36 -8.13 -36.38
N GLU A 110 -0.03 -9.38 -36.11
CA GLU A 110 -0.85 -9.80 -34.96
C GLU A 110 -0.15 -9.57 -33.58
N ASP A 111 0.64 -8.52 -33.44
CA ASP A 111 1.37 -8.21 -32.21
C ASP A 111 0.45 -7.47 -31.24
N GLU A 112 0.20 -8.10 -30.07
CA GLU A 112 -0.62 -7.59 -28.95
C GLU A 112 -0.19 -6.20 -28.41
N ASP A 113 0.86 -5.60 -28.97
CA ASP A 113 1.51 -4.38 -28.50
C ASP A 113 1.29 -3.15 -29.43
N ASP A 114 0.19 -3.11 -30.18
CA ASP A 114 -0.19 -1.90 -30.92
C ASP A 114 -0.54 -0.73 -29.99
N ALA A 115 -0.48 0.50 -30.47
CA ALA A 115 -0.74 1.69 -29.64
C ALA A 115 -2.15 1.68 -29.05
N GLU A 116 -3.13 1.14 -29.78
CA GLU A 116 -4.53 1.08 -29.33
C GLU A 116 -4.67 0.10 -28.13
N SER A 117 -4.07 -1.08 -28.21
CA SER A 117 -4.02 -2.06 -27.13
C SER A 117 -3.37 -1.49 -25.86
N LEU A 118 -2.24 -0.80 -26.02
CA LEU A 118 -1.53 -0.14 -24.92
C LEU A 118 -2.35 1.01 -24.32
N ALA A 119 -3.08 1.78 -25.14
CA ALA A 119 -3.99 2.83 -24.68
C ALA A 119 -5.17 2.26 -23.87
N GLU A 120 -5.79 1.18 -24.35
CA GLU A 120 -6.86 0.49 -23.63
C GLU A 120 -6.37 -0.09 -22.31
N ARG A 121 -5.18 -0.68 -22.30
CA ARG A 121 -4.55 -1.18 -21.07
C ARG A 121 -4.31 -0.04 -20.06
N HIS A 122 -3.79 1.11 -20.51
CA HIS A 122 -3.64 2.29 -19.67
C HIS A 122 -4.98 2.74 -19.09
N LYS A 123 -6.02 2.85 -19.90
CA LYS A 123 -7.38 3.24 -19.48
C LYS A 123 -7.94 2.30 -18.41
N LYS A 124 -7.73 0.98 -18.56
CA LYS A 124 -8.10 -0.01 -17.55
C LYS A 124 -7.35 0.20 -16.24
N LEU A 125 -6.02 0.40 -16.29
CA LEU A 125 -5.21 0.66 -15.09
C LEU A 125 -5.65 1.92 -14.34
N VAL A 126 -5.99 3.00 -15.06
CA VAL A 126 -6.55 4.23 -14.46
C VAL A 126 -7.85 3.94 -13.73
N LYS A 127 -8.76 3.18 -14.36
CA LYS A 127 -10.05 2.80 -13.77
C LYS A 127 -9.87 1.96 -12.51
N ASP A 128 -8.98 0.98 -12.54
CA ASP A 128 -8.71 0.07 -11.42
C ASP A 128 -8.06 0.83 -10.25
N LEU A 129 -7.13 1.74 -10.53
CA LEU A 129 -6.54 2.62 -9.52
C LEU A 129 -7.60 3.50 -8.86
N HIS A 130 -8.45 4.17 -9.65
CA HIS A 130 -9.51 5.02 -9.12
C HIS A 130 -10.50 4.24 -8.26
N ALA A 131 -10.91 3.05 -8.67
CA ALA A 131 -11.79 2.18 -7.89
C ALA A 131 -11.16 1.82 -6.53
N THR A 132 -9.89 1.43 -6.54
CA THR A 132 -9.13 1.08 -5.32
C THR A 132 -8.99 2.28 -4.37
N LEU A 133 -8.68 3.47 -4.90
CA LEU A 133 -8.57 4.69 -4.10
C LEU A 133 -9.91 5.12 -3.51
N LYS A 134 -11.01 4.97 -4.25
CA LYS A 134 -12.37 5.23 -3.75
C LYS A 134 -12.72 4.30 -2.60
N ASP A 135 -12.36 3.04 -2.71
CA ASP A 135 -12.55 2.05 -1.65
C ASP A 135 -11.73 2.37 -0.41
N PHE A 136 -10.49 2.81 -0.59
CA PHE A 136 -9.65 3.27 0.51
C PHE A 136 -10.25 4.49 1.22
N GLN A 137 -10.73 5.49 0.47
CA GLN A 137 -11.39 6.67 1.05
C GLN A 137 -12.61 6.30 1.89
N ARG A 138 -13.43 5.34 1.43
CA ARG A 138 -14.57 4.82 2.19
C ARG A 138 -14.11 4.17 3.51
N ALA A 139 -13.07 3.35 3.42
CA ALA A 139 -12.51 2.68 4.59
C ALA A 139 -11.89 3.67 5.58
N GLN A 140 -11.25 4.75 5.11
CA GLN A 140 -10.74 5.83 5.96
C GLN A 140 -11.85 6.57 6.72
N ARG A 141 -12.97 6.86 6.06
CA ARG A 141 -14.13 7.48 6.72
C ARG A 141 -14.69 6.57 7.81
N ALA A 142 -14.92 5.31 7.49
CA ALA A 142 -15.38 4.32 8.48
C ALA A 142 -14.40 4.16 9.66
N CYS A 143 -13.09 4.22 9.38
CA CYS A 143 -12.06 4.19 10.41
C CYS A 143 -12.16 5.40 11.35
N ALA A 144 -12.24 6.61 10.79
CA ALA A 144 -12.35 7.84 11.59
C ALA A 144 -13.63 7.85 12.47
N GLU A 145 -14.74 7.39 11.92
CA GLU A 145 -16.00 7.25 12.64
C GLU A 145 -15.87 6.25 13.81
N ARG A 146 -15.30 5.09 13.58
CA ARG A 146 -15.10 4.09 14.64
C ARG A 146 -14.05 4.53 15.68
N GLU A 147 -12.96 5.15 15.25
CA GLU A 147 -11.94 5.70 16.16
C GLU A 147 -12.51 6.78 17.08
N SER A 148 -13.46 7.60 16.60
CA SER A 148 -14.13 8.62 17.42
C SER A 148 -15.17 8.03 18.38
N THR A 149 -15.81 6.93 17.99
CA THR A 149 -16.87 6.29 18.78
C THR A 149 -16.33 5.36 19.86
N PHE A 150 -15.25 4.64 19.53
CA PHE A 150 -14.69 3.61 20.40
C PHE A 150 -13.33 4.04 20.95
N LEU A 151 -13.26 4.27 22.27
CA LEU A 151 -11.98 4.44 22.96
C LEU A 151 -11.23 3.10 22.98
N PRO A 152 -9.88 3.11 22.83
CA PRO A 152 -9.11 1.88 22.96
C PRO A 152 -9.35 1.27 24.34
N GLN A 153 -9.68 -0.02 24.40
CA GLN A 153 -9.80 -0.72 25.67
C GLN A 153 -8.46 -0.62 26.41
N LYS A 154 -8.47 0.03 27.57
CA LYS A 154 -7.35 -0.05 28.50
C LYS A 154 -7.13 -1.53 28.81
N GLU A 155 -5.87 -1.94 28.83
CA GLU A 155 -5.47 -3.26 29.32
C GLU A 155 -5.84 -3.39 30.80
N ILE A 156 -7.10 -3.71 31.07
CA ILE A 156 -7.62 -3.96 32.46
C ILE A 156 -7.05 -5.26 33.01
N GLY A 157 -6.29 -6.04 32.20
CA GLY A 157 -5.85 -7.39 32.54
C GLY A 157 -4.53 -7.52 33.32
N ASN A 158 -3.62 -6.52 33.30
CA ASN A 158 -2.27 -6.71 33.86
C ASN A 158 -1.97 -5.94 35.14
N GLU A 159 -2.75 -4.92 35.52
CA GLU A 159 -2.55 -4.23 36.80
C GLU A 159 -3.20 -4.97 37.96
N ALA A 160 -4.34 -5.66 37.74
CA ALA A 160 -4.98 -6.48 38.77
C ALA A 160 -4.13 -7.72 39.15
N ALA A 161 -3.35 -8.26 38.21
CA ALA A 161 -2.44 -9.38 38.50
C ALA A 161 -1.16 -8.92 39.22
N LYS A 162 -0.69 -7.67 38.98
CA LYS A 162 0.47 -7.11 39.71
C LYS A 162 0.13 -6.65 41.11
N SER A 163 -1.09 -6.19 41.40
CA SER A 163 -1.50 -5.81 42.74
C SER A 163 -1.74 -7.01 43.67
N LYS A 164 -2.19 -8.16 43.13
CA LYS A 164 -2.35 -9.41 43.93
C LYS A 164 -1.02 -10.08 44.30
N LYS A 165 0.09 -9.79 43.58
CA LYS A 165 1.40 -10.39 43.89
C LYS A 165 2.20 -9.59 44.91
N LYS A 166 1.75 -8.40 45.34
CA LYS A 166 2.41 -7.54 46.31
C LYS A 166 1.82 -7.62 47.73
N GLY A 167 0.80 -8.47 47.95
CA GLY A 167 0.06 -8.55 49.18
C GLY A 167 0.28 -9.78 50.05
N TYR A 168 1.14 -10.71 49.67
CA TYR A 168 1.43 -11.89 50.49
C TYR A 168 2.95 -12.03 50.72
N GLY A 169 3.44 -11.30 51.68
CA GLY A 169 4.84 -11.43 52.07
C GLY A 169 5.28 -10.45 53.15
N ALA A 170 4.65 -10.47 54.32
CA ALA A 170 5.25 -9.98 55.56
C ALA A 170 4.32 -10.21 56.77
N THR A 171 4.24 -11.40 57.27
CA THR A 171 3.99 -11.67 58.71
C THR A 171 4.79 -12.91 59.10
N GLY A 172 6.09 -12.75 59.20
CA GLY A 172 6.94 -13.68 59.91
C GLY A 172 6.98 -13.28 61.40
N GLY A 173 6.19 -13.94 62.20
CA GLY A 173 6.25 -13.78 63.66
C GLY A 173 7.60 -14.20 64.18
N LYS A 174 8.23 -13.32 64.93
CA LYS A 174 9.29 -13.68 65.88
C LYS A 174 8.68 -13.74 67.25
N ASN A 175 8.36 -14.95 67.69
CA ASN A 175 8.26 -15.28 69.10
C ASN A 175 9.69 -15.24 69.66
N ASN A 176 9.94 -14.31 70.53
CA ASN A 176 11.04 -14.41 71.50
C ASN A 176 10.43 -14.59 72.87
N ASN A 177 10.32 -15.86 73.30
CA ASN A 177 10.29 -16.23 74.67
C ASN A 177 11.68 -15.92 75.25
N ASN A 178 11.75 -14.99 76.13
CA ASN A 178 12.83 -14.95 77.13
C ASN A 178 12.21 -14.87 78.51
N SER A 179 12.21 -16.04 79.09
CA SER A 179 12.10 -16.29 80.52
C SER A 179 13.34 -15.79 81.22
N ALA A 180 13.16 -14.90 82.12
CA ALA A 180 14.18 -14.68 83.13
C ALA A 180 13.49 -14.46 84.45
N ALA A 181 13.66 -15.46 85.24
CA ALA A 181 13.39 -15.46 86.67
C ALA A 181 14.43 -14.57 87.40
N ALA A 182 14.06 -13.95 88.40
CA ALA A 182 14.82 -13.65 89.62
C ALA A 182 13.83 -12.96 90.59
N ASP A 183 13.48 -13.54 91.53
CA ASP A 183 14.15 -13.77 92.83
C ASP A 183 14.03 -12.54 93.78
N VAL A 184 13.27 -12.71 94.80
CA VAL A 184 13.60 -12.77 96.22
C VAL A 184 13.60 -11.41 96.97
N ALA A 185 12.90 -11.45 97.99
CA ALA A 185 13.20 -11.06 99.38
C ALA A 185 12.54 -9.81 99.93
N MET A 186 11.89 -10.15 100.96
CA MET A 186 11.50 -9.56 102.24
C MET A 186 10.28 -8.69 102.29
#